data_f68e5f8fa822f030f9b917a57678c82b
#
_entry.id   f68e5f8fa822f030f9b917a57678c82b
#
_cell.length_a   1.000
_cell.length_b   1.000
_cell.length_c   1.000
_cell.angle_alpha   90.00
_cell.angle_beta   90.00
_cell.angle_gamma   90.00
#
_symmetry.space_group_name_H-M   'P 1'
#
loop_
_entity.id
_entity.type
_entity.pdbx_description
1 polymer ?
#
loop_
_entity_poly.entity_id
_entity_poly.type
_entity_poly.pdbx_seq_one_letter_code
_entity_poly.pdbx_strand_id
1 'polypeptide(L)'
;MDTGILGGVADLTEADLKAMQQGQYILHARRGELEKVPADKVLLPRDPQGHPQAVNVATGPDGAIYVNQRTILCKSVDGGQTWSAWPRQADIGAIQILSNGTLISGSGGDQAPIVFWASRDGGHVWEKVSAIELPRAYHTWGLYGLFRLPDDSLLASVQCSSAKFNGLDWASGTVQLFAYHSDDLGKTWGSPSKVCDWGSEGGIARTASGRLLAVVRHQRPVLPTDPPGLIEITARHFKEATGKLPPRVYKHVFLADSEDNGRTWKNFRQLTTVFGQCYGFPAALADGTVAVAHDTRYGPGVPSGRAMISRDEGRTWQDEVYYLYYGEGGSGYNQSVVLNGRTILTIAGTTDYLPARQTWEAAIGRCDITAIRWHPAAS
;
A
#
# COMPACT_ATOMS: atom_id res chain seq x y z
N MET A 1 -18.51 2.74 -16.48
CA MET A 1 -18.32 4.16 -16.17
C MET A 1 -17.00 4.31 -15.47
N ASP A 2 -16.24 5.29 -15.82
CA ASP A 2 -14.97 5.57 -15.21
C ASP A 2 -15.21 6.18 -13.81
N THR A 3 -15.19 5.35 -12.80
CA THR A 3 -15.35 5.77 -11.40
C THR A 3 -14.07 6.36 -10.81
N GLY A 4 -12.98 6.37 -11.57
CA GLY A 4 -11.69 6.87 -11.10
C GLY A 4 -11.60 8.39 -11.07
N ILE A 5 -12.55 9.06 -11.70
CA ILE A 5 -12.80 10.49 -11.57
C ILE A 5 -14.14 10.63 -10.88
N LEU A 6 -14.32 9.90 -9.83
CA LEU A 6 -15.54 9.97 -9.06
C LEU A 6 -15.79 11.39 -8.59
N GLY A 7 -17.06 11.70 -8.54
CA GLY A 7 -17.50 13.03 -8.23
C GLY A 7 -17.36 14.01 -9.37
N GLY A 8 -16.82 13.59 -10.53
CA GLY A 8 -16.76 14.47 -11.69
C GLY A 8 -16.11 15.82 -11.40
N VAL A 9 -15.08 15.86 -10.54
CA VAL A 9 -14.32 17.08 -10.29
C VAL A 9 -13.41 17.31 -11.51
N ALA A 10 -14.05 17.78 -12.59
CA ALA A 10 -13.38 18.07 -13.86
C ALA A 10 -12.37 19.21 -13.72
N ASP A 11 -12.50 20.02 -12.66
CA ASP A 11 -11.76 21.27 -12.50
C ASP A 11 -10.61 21.19 -11.49
N LEU A 12 -10.32 20.00 -10.91
CA LEU A 12 -9.18 19.83 -10.01
C LEU A 12 -7.88 20.04 -10.78
N THR A 13 -7.15 21.06 -10.39
CA THR A 13 -5.89 21.45 -11.01
C THR A 13 -4.68 20.93 -10.24
N GLU A 14 -3.51 20.93 -10.89
CA GLU A 14 -2.25 20.67 -10.20
C GLU A 14 -1.96 21.72 -9.11
N ALA A 15 -2.39 22.98 -9.31
CA ALA A 15 -2.24 24.03 -8.33
C ALA A 15 -3.04 23.75 -7.05
N ASP A 16 -4.25 23.17 -7.16
CA ASP A 16 -5.05 22.77 -6.01
C ASP A 16 -4.36 21.68 -5.19
N LEU A 17 -3.77 20.68 -5.87
CA LEU A 17 -3.04 19.61 -5.19
C LEU A 17 -1.73 20.08 -4.57
N LYS A 18 -1.01 21.00 -5.20
CA LYS A 18 0.18 21.63 -4.62
C LYS A 18 -0.17 22.46 -3.37
N ALA A 19 -1.25 23.24 -3.44
CA ALA A 19 -1.75 24.00 -2.30
C ALA A 19 -2.21 23.07 -1.15
N MET A 20 -2.90 21.99 -1.47
CA MET A 20 -3.26 20.94 -0.52
C MET A 20 -2.03 20.33 0.13
N GLN A 21 -0.98 20.00 -0.63
CA GLN A 21 0.24 19.40 -0.11
C GLN A 21 0.93 20.28 0.94
N GLN A 22 0.86 21.59 0.77
CA GLN A 22 1.43 22.57 1.70
C GLN A 22 0.50 22.93 2.86
N GLY A 23 -0.80 22.65 2.74
CA GLY A 23 -1.82 23.02 3.72
C GLY A 23 -2.16 21.87 4.70
N GLN A 24 -2.74 22.24 5.84
CA GLN A 24 -3.24 21.30 6.86
C GLN A 24 -4.66 20.83 6.53
N TYR A 25 -4.85 20.34 5.31
CA TYR A 25 -6.11 19.80 4.82
C TYR A 25 -5.86 18.78 3.69
N ILE A 26 -6.86 17.97 3.45
CA ILE A 26 -7.00 17.13 2.27
C ILE A 26 -8.19 17.62 1.46
N LEU A 27 -8.27 17.21 0.18
CA LEU A 27 -9.41 17.56 -0.64
C LEU A 27 -10.38 16.39 -0.71
N HIS A 28 -11.66 16.67 -0.59
CA HIS A 28 -12.74 15.70 -0.71
C HIS A 28 -13.63 16.08 -1.89
N ALA A 29 -13.79 15.15 -2.82
CA ALA A 29 -14.63 15.30 -3.99
C ALA A 29 -15.84 14.38 -3.87
N ARG A 30 -17.04 14.94 -3.92
CA ARG A 30 -18.31 14.21 -3.85
C ARG A 30 -19.37 14.90 -4.71
N ARG A 31 -20.00 14.15 -5.60
CA ARG A 31 -21.12 14.63 -6.45
C ARG A 31 -20.79 15.92 -7.23
N GLY A 32 -19.57 16.05 -7.71
CA GLY A 32 -19.12 17.23 -8.45
C GLY A 32 -18.67 18.42 -7.58
N GLU A 33 -18.85 18.33 -6.27
CA GLU A 33 -18.36 19.35 -5.33
C GLU A 33 -16.99 18.99 -4.79
N LEU A 34 -16.19 20.00 -4.50
CA LEU A 34 -14.86 19.90 -3.91
C LEU A 34 -14.81 20.68 -2.62
N GLU A 35 -14.46 20.02 -1.53
CA GLU A 35 -14.32 20.67 -0.21
C GLU A 35 -12.96 20.38 0.44
N LYS A 36 -12.56 21.24 1.36
CA LYS A 36 -11.38 21.04 2.19
C LYS A 36 -11.78 20.33 3.48
N VAL A 37 -11.16 19.19 3.74
CA VAL A 37 -11.31 18.46 4.99
C VAL A 37 -10.06 18.67 5.83
N PRO A 38 -10.16 19.09 7.09
CA PRO A 38 -9.01 19.28 7.97
C PRO A 38 -8.19 17.99 8.08
N ALA A 39 -6.87 18.12 7.98
CA ALA A 39 -5.93 17.05 8.17
C ALA A 39 -4.61 17.60 8.69
N ASP A 40 -3.99 16.91 9.64
CA ASP A 40 -2.67 17.28 10.13
C ASP A 40 -1.61 16.57 9.28
N LYS A 41 -0.67 17.34 8.76
CA LYS A 41 0.44 16.83 7.95
C LYS A 41 1.77 17.16 8.59
N VAL A 42 2.59 16.16 8.78
CA VAL A 42 3.91 16.27 9.39
C VAL A 42 4.92 15.56 8.52
N LEU A 43 6.02 16.22 8.20
CA LEU A 43 7.17 15.58 7.54
C LEU A 43 7.94 14.74 8.55
N LEU A 44 8.24 13.51 8.16
CA LEU A 44 9.11 12.65 8.94
C LEU A 44 10.59 13.07 8.77
N PRO A 45 11.45 12.69 9.72
CA PRO A 45 12.89 12.80 9.54
C PRO A 45 13.32 12.19 8.20
N ARG A 46 14.11 12.94 7.45
CA ARG A 46 14.49 12.56 6.09
C ARG A 46 15.54 11.45 6.11
N ASP A 47 15.26 10.37 5.39
CA ASP A 47 16.24 9.33 5.09
C ASP A 47 17.12 9.78 3.90
N PRO A 48 18.45 9.93 4.05
CA PRO A 48 19.32 10.35 2.96
C PRO A 48 19.34 9.37 1.77
N GLN A 49 18.94 8.12 2.01
CA GLN A 49 18.78 7.09 0.98
C GLN A 49 17.31 6.70 0.80
N GLY A 50 16.38 7.54 1.29
CA GLY A 50 14.97 7.31 1.25
C GLY A 50 14.47 7.05 -0.17
N HIS A 51 13.49 6.16 -0.26
CA HIS A 51 12.83 5.81 -1.51
C HIS A 51 11.31 5.84 -1.31
N PRO A 52 10.54 6.36 -2.25
CA PRO A 52 9.09 6.52 -2.08
C PRO A 52 8.33 5.19 -1.93
N GLN A 53 8.95 4.07 -2.28
CA GLN A 53 8.37 2.73 -2.08
C GLN A 53 8.78 2.07 -0.75
N ALA A 54 9.76 2.60 -0.04
CA ALA A 54 10.25 2.03 1.21
C ALA A 54 9.51 2.64 2.41
N VAL A 55 8.18 2.55 2.41
CA VAL A 55 7.35 3.07 3.50
C VAL A 55 6.55 1.92 4.10
N ASN A 56 6.84 1.58 5.36
CA ASN A 56 6.09 0.60 6.12
C ASN A 56 5.76 1.17 7.49
N VAL A 57 4.50 1.06 7.90
CA VAL A 57 4.01 1.63 9.16
C VAL A 57 3.32 0.57 10.02
N ALA A 58 3.54 0.64 11.33
CA ALA A 58 2.83 -0.15 12.32
C ALA A 58 2.53 0.65 13.58
N THR A 59 1.49 0.26 14.30
CA THR A 59 1.12 0.81 15.61
C THR A 59 1.20 -0.24 16.69
N GLY A 60 1.76 0.16 17.85
CA GLY A 60 1.84 -0.69 19.03
C GLY A 60 0.62 -0.57 19.95
N PRO A 61 0.49 -1.50 20.91
CA PRO A 61 -0.57 -1.48 21.89
C PRO A 61 -0.48 -0.28 22.85
N ASP A 62 0.71 0.30 23.00
CA ASP A 62 0.99 1.52 23.76
C ASP A 62 0.71 2.81 22.96
N GLY A 63 0.22 2.70 21.73
CA GLY A 63 -0.01 3.81 20.82
C GLY A 63 1.25 4.32 20.11
N ALA A 64 2.41 3.72 20.36
CA ALA A 64 3.62 4.06 19.59
C ALA A 64 3.44 3.70 18.10
N ILE A 65 3.94 4.56 17.25
CA ILE A 65 3.90 4.40 15.80
C ILE A 65 5.33 4.26 15.31
N TYR A 66 5.57 3.24 14.49
CA TYR A 66 6.87 3.06 13.84
C TYR A 66 6.70 3.14 12.34
N VAL A 67 7.61 3.88 11.70
CA VAL A 67 7.71 3.97 10.24
C VAL A 67 9.10 3.52 9.83
N ASN A 68 9.17 2.40 9.13
CA ASN A 68 10.40 1.94 8.54
C ASN A 68 10.56 2.61 7.16
N GLN A 69 11.65 3.34 7.00
CA GLN A 69 12.12 3.84 5.72
C GLN A 69 13.27 2.93 5.21
N ARG A 70 14.01 3.37 4.22
CA ARG A 70 15.06 2.52 3.63
C ARG A 70 16.24 2.28 4.56
N THR A 71 16.75 3.31 5.25
CA THR A 71 17.94 3.20 6.12
C THR A 71 17.71 3.66 7.55
N ILE A 72 16.56 4.24 7.85
CA ILE A 72 16.20 4.70 9.19
C ILE A 72 14.86 4.10 9.64
N LEU A 73 14.73 3.97 10.94
CA LEU A 73 13.48 3.68 11.63
C LEU A 73 13.02 4.94 12.37
N CYS A 74 11.79 5.36 12.13
CA CYS A 74 11.17 6.50 12.79
C CYS A 74 10.17 6.03 13.84
N LYS A 75 10.03 6.78 14.94
CA LYS A 75 9.06 6.52 16.01
C LYS A 75 8.36 7.79 16.43
N SER A 76 7.06 7.68 16.63
CA SER A 76 6.22 8.68 17.29
C SER A 76 5.52 8.05 18.49
N VAL A 77 5.33 8.83 19.56
CA VAL A 77 4.57 8.43 20.77
C VAL A 77 3.41 9.38 21.08
N ASP A 78 3.16 10.33 20.21
CA ASP A 78 2.13 11.38 20.34
C ASP A 78 1.11 11.36 19.19
N GLY A 79 0.86 10.20 18.62
CA GLY A 79 -0.09 10.03 17.52
C GLY A 79 0.39 10.60 16.19
N GLY A 80 1.71 10.67 15.96
CA GLY A 80 2.30 11.10 14.69
C GLY A 80 2.53 12.61 14.60
N GLN A 81 2.50 13.35 15.73
CA GLN A 81 2.75 14.78 15.75
C GLN A 81 4.23 15.11 15.73
N THR A 82 5.03 14.34 16.46
CA THR A 82 6.48 14.45 16.46
C THR A 82 7.14 13.10 16.21
N TRP A 83 8.35 13.12 15.68
CA TRP A 83 9.06 11.92 15.26
C TRP A 83 10.53 11.97 15.67
N SER A 84 11.00 10.89 16.29
CA SER A 84 12.42 10.58 16.45
C SER A 84 12.83 9.58 15.37
N ALA A 85 14.12 9.53 15.02
CA ALA A 85 14.65 8.59 14.06
C ALA A 85 16.07 8.14 14.40
N TRP A 86 16.41 6.92 14.00
CA TRP A 86 17.77 6.35 14.13
C TRP A 86 18.06 5.39 12.99
N PRO A 87 19.36 5.14 12.69
CA PRO A 87 19.75 4.17 11.68
C PRO A 87 19.25 2.76 12.05
N ARG A 88 18.66 2.07 11.10
CA ARG A 88 18.27 0.67 11.30
C ARG A 88 19.50 -0.24 11.31
N GLN A 89 19.51 -1.23 12.21
CA GLN A 89 20.65 -2.13 12.42
C GLN A 89 20.54 -3.44 11.62
N ALA A 90 19.41 -3.68 10.97
CA ALA A 90 19.16 -4.88 10.19
C ALA A 90 18.45 -4.54 8.87
N ASP A 91 18.50 -5.45 7.92
CA ASP A 91 17.69 -5.33 6.70
C ASP A 91 16.23 -5.67 7.02
N ILE A 92 15.48 -4.68 7.48
CA ILE A 92 14.08 -4.75 7.86
C ILE A 92 13.22 -4.09 6.77
N GLY A 93 12.04 -4.67 6.53
CA GLY A 93 11.08 -4.20 5.53
C GLY A 93 9.69 -3.99 6.15
N ALA A 94 8.72 -4.83 5.78
CA ALA A 94 7.39 -4.81 6.37
C ALA A 94 7.47 -5.02 7.89
N ILE A 95 6.76 -4.20 8.68
CA ILE A 95 6.87 -4.17 10.14
C ILE A 95 5.51 -4.35 10.80
N GLN A 96 5.49 -5.05 11.95
CA GLN A 96 4.36 -5.15 12.87
C GLN A 96 4.84 -5.09 14.33
N ILE A 97 3.91 -4.81 15.23
CA ILE A 97 4.16 -4.74 16.66
C ILE A 97 3.21 -5.71 17.38
N LEU A 98 3.77 -6.67 18.10
CA LEU A 98 3.01 -7.65 18.88
C LEU A 98 2.38 -7.02 20.12
N SER A 99 1.43 -7.70 20.76
CA SER A 99 0.76 -7.23 21.97
C SER A 99 1.70 -6.97 23.15
N ASN A 100 2.83 -7.67 23.20
CA ASN A 100 3.87 -7.48 24.20
C ASN A 100 4.90 -6.38 23.86
N GLY A 101 4.69 -5.62 22.79
CA GLY A 101 5.58 -4.55 22.33
C GLY A 101 6.77 -5.02 21.49
N THR A 102 6.93 -6.31 21.22
CA THR A 102 7.98 -6.82 20.33
C THR A 102 7.69 -6.37 18.90
N LEU A 103 8.67 -5.77 18.23
CA LEU A 103 8.61 -5.47 16.82
C LEU A 103 8.99 -6.72 16.03
N ILE A 104 8.18 -7.07 15.03
CA ILE A 104 8.51 -8.09 14.03
C ILE A 104 8.63 -7.41 12.68
N SER A 105 9.67 -7.72 11.95
CA SER A 105 9.86 -7.21 10.59
C SER A 105 10.29 -8.34 9.66
N GLY A 106 9.81 -8.28 8.42
CA GLY A 106 10.23 -9.19 7.36
C GLY A 106 10.86 -8.39 6.22
N SER A 107 11.91 -8.95 5.63
CA SER A 107 12.55 -8.42 4.44
C SER A 107 13.02 -9.56 3.54
N GLY A 108 13.33 -9.21 2.33
CA GLY A 108 13.82 -10.16 1.34
C GLY A 108 12.94 -10.18 0.10
N GLY A 109 13.43 -10.86 -0.88
CA GLY A 109 12.77 -10.93 -2.17
C GLY A 109 13.75 -11.28 -3.27
N ASP A 110 13.29 -11.15 -4.51
CA ASP A 110 13.97 -11.60 -5.70
C ASP A 110 14.28 -13.11 -5.60
N GLN A 111 15.52 -13.53 -5.47
CA GLN A 111 15.91 -14.95 -5.33
C GLN A 111 16.40 -15.30 -3.92
N ALA A 112 16.46 -14.33 -3.02
CA ALA A 112 16.89 -14.53 -1.65
C ALA A 112 15.73 -14.98 -0.73
N PRO A 113 15.99 -15.70 0.38
CA PRO A 113 14.98 -15.99 1.39
C PRO A 113 14.32 -14.71 1.93
N ILE A 114 13.05 -14.81 2.31
CA ILE A 114 12.41 -13.79 3.14
C ILE A 114 12.82 -14.07 4.58
N VAL A 115 13.54 -13.13 5.18
CA VAL A 115 14.07 -13.24 6.54
C VAL A 115 13.20 -12.42 7.49
N PHE A 116 12.88 -12.98 8.65
CA PHE A 116 12.15 -12.30 9.70
C PHE A 116 13.05 -12.00 10.88
N TRP A 117 12.85 -10.81 11.43
CA TRP A 117 13.62 -10.23 12.50
C TRP A 117 12.70 -9.81 13.65
N ALA A 118 13.16 -9.90 14.88
CA ALA A 118 12.48 -9.38 16.05
C ALA A 118 13.33 -8.38 16.81
N SER A 119 12.68 -7.35 17.38
CA SER A 119 13.32 -6.41 18.31
C SER A 119 12.45 -6.26 19.56
N ARG A 120 13.08 -6.32 20.73
CA ARG A 120 12.41 -6.17 22.05
C ARG A 120 12.76 -4.86 22.75
N ASP A 121 13.58 -4.03 22.14
CA ASP A 121 14.08 -2.77 22.67
C ASP A 121 13.66 -1.55 21.84
N GLY A 122 12.54 -1.68 21.14
CA GLY A 122 11.97 -0.60 20.34
C GLY A 122 12.68 -0.38 19.00
N GLY A 123 13.34 -1.39 18.44
CA GLY A 123 13.95 -1.32 17.12
C GLY A 123 15.41 -0.93 17.11
N HIS A 124 16.08 -0.91 18.26
CA HIS A 124 17.52 -0.63 18.33
C HIS A 124 18.38 -1.87 18.07
N VAL A 125 17.97 -3.03 18.56
CA VAL A 125 18.64 -4.31 18.30
C VAL A 125 17.67 -5.28 17.65
N TRP A 126 18.10 -5.97 16.61
CA TRP A 126 17.31 -6.93 15.87
C TRP A 126 17.96 -8.30 15.85
N GLU A 127 17.20 -9.33 16.14
CA GLU A 127 17.60 -10.73 16.09
C GLU A 127 16.85 -11.44 14.97
N LYS A 128 17.56 -12.24 14.16
CA LYS A 128 16.93 -13.11 13.17
C LYS A 128 16.14 -14.19 13.90
N VAL A 129 14.85 -14.32 13.56
CA VAL A 129 13.96 -15.30 14.20
C VAL A 129 13.58 -16.46 13.26
N SER A 130 13.43 -16.19 11.96
CA SER A 130 13.05 -17.21 10.99
C SER A 130 13.36 -16.77 9.55
N ALA A 131 13.12 -17.69 8.61
CA ALA A 131 13.12 -17.38 7.19
C ALA A 131 12.13 -18.30 6.44
N ILE A 132 11.62 -17.79 5.32
CA ILE A 132 10.87 -18.57 4.33
C ILE A 132 11.75 -18.69 3.10
N GLU A 133 11.94 -19.92 2.61
CA GLU A 133 12.67 -20.19 1.38
C GLU A 133 11.76 -20.05 0.17
N LEU A 134 12.32 -19.57 -0.95
CA LEU A 134 11.58 -19.45 -2.21
C LEU A 134 11.08 -20.83 -2.67
N PRO A 135 9.77 -21.00 -2.90
CA PRO A 135 9.25 -22.26 -3.39
C PRO A 135 9.83 -22.60 -4.78
N ARG A 136 10.20 -23.87 -5.00
CA ARG A 136 10.89 -24.32 -6.23
C ARG A 136 10.13 -24.04 -7.53
N ALA A 137 8.82 -23.85 -7.46
CA ALA A 137 7.98 -23.53 -8.61
C ALA A 137 8.15 -22.10 -9.13
N TYR A 138 8.84 -21.22 -8.36
CA TYR A 138 8.97 -19.81 -8.66
C TYR A 138 10.43 -19.42 -8.86
N HIS A 139 10.65 -18.35 -9.63
CA HIS A 139 11.96 -17.76 -9.87
C HIS A 139 12.22 -16.53 -9.02
N THR A 140 11.17 -15.77 -8.72
CA THR A 140 11.28 -14.54 -7.92
C THR A 140 10.08 -14.38 -7.01
N TRP A 141 10.28 -13.67 -5.93
CA TRP A 141 9.22 -13.31 -5.00
C TRP A 141 9.51 -12.00 -4.27
N GLY A 142 8.51 -11.50 -3.50
CA GLY A 142 8.67 -10.30 -2.68
C GLY A 142 7.67 -10.30 -1.52
N LEU A 143 8.14 -9.86 -0.36
CA LEU A 143 7.29 -9.57 0.78
C LEU A 143 6.76 -8.14 0.65
N TYR A 144 5.44 -7.98 0.62
CA TYR A 144 4.80 -6.68 0.44
C TYR A 144 4.02 -6.19 1.66
N GLY A 145 3.74 -7.05 2.61
CA GLY A 145 3.04 -6.68 3.82
C GLY A 145 3.18 -7.73 4.91
N LEU A 146 3.12 -7.25 6.13
CA LEU A 146 3.00 -8.06 7.33
C LEU A 146 1.78 -7.56 8.09
N PHE A 147 0.90 -8.46 8.50
CA PHE A 147 -0.32 -8.11 9.20
C PHE A 147 -0.43 -8.95 10.47
N ARG A 148 -0.81 -8.31 11.58
CA ARG A 148 -1.00 -8.96 12.87
C ARG A 148 -2.49 -9.18 13.15
N LEU A 149 -2.86 -10.38 13.55
CA LEU A 149 -4.18 -10.71 14.08
C LEU A 149 -4.27 -10.43 15.61
N PRO A 150 -5.47 -10.37 16.18
CA PRO A 150 -5.65 -10.03 17.61
C PRO A 150 -4.98 -10.98 18.60
N ASP A 151 -4.74 -12.22 18.20
CA ASP A 151 -4.06 -13.27 18.97
C ASP A 151 -2.53 -13.28 18.75
N ASP A 152 -1.99 -12.24 18.11
CA ASP A 152 -0.59 -12.12 17.69
C ASP A 152 -0.13 -13.12 16.62
N SER A 153 -1.03 -13.91 16.05
CA SER A 153 -0.69 -14.60 14.80
C SER A 153 -0.45 -13.61 13.68
N LEU A 154 0.38 -13.99 12.71
CA LEU A 154 0.85 -13.11 11.66
C LEU A 154 0.47 -13.64 10.28
N LEU A 155 0.18 -12.72 9.37
CA LEU A 155 0.06 -12.97 7.94
C LEU A 155 1.15 -12.21 7.18
N ALA A 156 1.92 -12.91 6.36
CA ALA A 156 2.87 -12.30 5.44
C ALA A 156 2.32 -12.36 4.02
N SER A 157 2.14 -11.20 3.40
CA SER A 157 1.67 -11.07 2.02
C SER A 157 2.85 -11.19 1.06
N VAL A 158 2.89 -12.26 0.30
CA VAL A 158 4.03 -12.63 -0.55
C VAL A 158 3.59 -12.82 -1.99
N GLN A 159 4.18 -12.05 -2.90
CA GLN A 159 4.05 -12.29 -4.34
C GLN A 159 5.10 -13.30 -4.79
N CYS A 160 4.69 -14.30 -5.56
CA CYS A 160 5.58 -15.25 -6.23
C CYS A 160 5.42 -15.14 -7.75
N SER A 161 6.52 -15.22 -8.51
CA SER A 161 6.51 -15.21 -9.96
C SER A 161 7.31 -16.36 -10.56
N SER A 162 6.75 -17.01 -11.56
CA SER A 162 7.45 -18.03 -12.35
C SER A 162 8.44 -17.46 -13.37
N ALA A 163 8.40 -16.14 -13.61
CA ALA A 163 9.33 -15.44 -14.47
C ALA A 163 10.47 -14.78 -13.70
N LYS A 164 11.64 -14.68 -14.32
CA LYS A 164 12.76 -13.90 -13.79
C LYS A 164 12.42 -12.40 -13.81
N PHE A 165 12.89 -11.68 -12.82
CA PHE A 165 12.70 -10.23 -12.72
C PHE A 165 13.69 -9.49 -13.61
N ASN A 166 13.52 -9.58 -14.93
CA ASN A 166 14.40 -8.94 -15.92
C ASN A 166 13.62 -8.03 -16.90
N GLY A 167 12.53 -7.45 -16.46
CA GLY A 167 11.75 -6.44 -17.20
C GLY A 167 10.79 -7.00 -18.25
N LEU A 168 11.21 -7.84 -19.17
CA LEU A 168 10.35 -8.36 -20.25
C LEU A 168 9.74 -9.72 -19.90
N ASP A 169 10.49 -10.61 -19.30
CA ASP A 169 10.02 -11.96 -18.96
C ASP A 169 9.01 -11.96 -17.81
N TRP A 170 9.10 -10.96 -16.92
CA TRP A 170 8.13 -10.77 -15.86
C TRP A 170 6.69 -10.58 -16.38
N ALA A 171 6.53 -10.07 -17.59
CA ALA A 171 5.24 -9.89 -18.24
C ALA A 171 4.57 -11.19 -18.66
N SER A 172 5.34 -12.22 -19.01
CA SER A 172 4.86 -13.50 -19.53
C SER A 172 4.69 -14.56 -18.45
N GLY A 173 5.31 -14.39 -17.28
CA GLY A 173 5.25 -15.36 -16.19
C GLY A 173 3.93 -15.34 -15.42
N THR A 174 3.60 -16.45 -14.79
CA THR A 174 2.52 -16.51 -13.80
C THR A 174 2.93 -15.79 -12.54
N VAL A 175 2.05 -14.92 -12.06
CA VAL A 175 2.23 -14.20 -10.79
C VAL A 175 1.08 -14.54 -9.87
N GLN A 176 1.38 -14.84 -8.62
CA GLN A 176 0.40 -15.20 -7.62
C GLN A 176 0.71 -14.50 -6.31
N LEU A 177 -0.34 -14.05 -5.61
CA LEU A 177 -0.25 -13.50 -4.27
C LEU A 177 -0.69 -14.55 -3.27
N PHE A 178 0.15 -14.75 -2.25
CA PHE A 178 -0.08 -15.68 -1.15
C PHE A 178 -0.07 -14.96 0.20
N ALA A 179 -0.81 -15.50 1.15
CA ALA A 179 -0.70 -15.19 2.57
C ALA A 179 -0.06 -16.38 3.29
N TYR A 180 1.13 -16.19 3.84
CA TYR A 180 1.80 -17.13 4.72
C TYR A 180 1.38 -16.86 6.16
N HIS A 181 1.17 -17.92 6.95
CA HIS A 181 0.69 -17.84 8.32
C HIS A 181 1.80 -18.17 9.31
N SER A 182 1.82 -17.46 10.42
CA SER A 182 2.59 -17.82 11.61
C SER A 182 1.69 -17.74 12.83
N ASP A 183 1.55 -18.85 13.55
CA ASP A 183 0.78 -18.95 14.80
C ASP A 183 1.69 -18.90 16.04
N ASP A 184 2.99 -18.59 15.85
CA ASP A 184 4.02 -18.62 16.89
C ASP A 184 4.92 -17.36 16.94
N LEU A 185 4.32 -16.20 16.64
CA LEU A 185 4.98 -14.89 16.70
C LEU A 185 6.09 -14.72 15.65
N GLY A 186 5.94 -15.32 14.48
CA GLY A 186 6.90 -15.23 13.39
C GLY A 186 8.07 -16.20 13.46
N LYS A 187 8.07 -17.19 14.37
CA LYS A 187 9.15 -18.17 14.50
C LYS A 187 9.07 -19.25 13.42
N THR A 188 7.88 -19.66 13.05
CA THR A 188 7.66 -20.59 11.93
C THR A 188 6.53 -20.08 11.04
N TRP A 189 6.56 -20.50 9.78
CA TRP A 189 5.58 -20.10 8.78
C TRP A 189 4.98 -21.33 8.13
N GLY A 190 3.67 -21.45 8.20
CA GLY A 190 2.90 -22.54 7.64
C GLY A 190 2.70 -22.44 6.13
N SER A 191 1.98 -23.41 5.60
CA SER A 191 1.63 -23.45 4.17
C SER A 191 0.84 -22.20 3.77
N PRO A 192 1.18 -21.58 2.63
CA PRO A 192 0.51 -20.37 2.18
C PRO A 192 -0.91 -20.65 1.67
N SER A 193 -1.81 -19.71 1.90
CA SER A 193 -3.10 -19.64 1.22
C SER A 193 -2.99 -18.72 0.00
N LYS A 194 -3.52 -19.13 -1.14
CA LYS A 194 -3.54 -18.28 -2.35
C LYS A 194 -4.62 -17.21 -2.21
N VAL A 195 -4.22 -15.93 -2.28
CA VAL A 195 -5.13 -14.79 -2.30
C VAL A 195 -5.72 -14.61 -3.70
N CYS A 196 -4.87 -14.53 -4.72
CA CYS A 196 -5.29 -14.41 -6.12
C CYS A 196 -4.15 -14.68 -7.10
N ASP A 197 -4.53 -14.87 -8.35
CA ASP A 197 -3.61 -14.82 -9.47
C ASP A 197 -3.37 -13.34 -9.89
N TRP A 198 -2.21 -13.03 -10.44
CA TRP A 198 -1.80 -11.69 -10.91
C TRP A 198 -1.78 -10.60 -9.83
N GLY A 199 -1.80 -11.00 -8.55
CA GLY A 199 -1.70 -10.09 -7.43
C GLY A 199 -0.26 -9.76 -7.06
N SER A 200 -0.06 -8.55 -6.54
CA SER A 200 1.22 -8.09 -5.99
C SER A 200 0.99 -7.24 -4.74
N GLU A 201 1.61 -6.08 -4.67
CA GLU A 201 1.60 -5.19 -3.51
C GLU A 201 0.19 -4.88 -3.02
N GLY A 202 0.07 -4.63 -1.74
CA GLY A 202 -1.17 -4.26 -1.07
C GLY A 202 -1.12 -4.52 0.42
N GLY A 203 -2.24 -4.38 1.08
CA GLY A 203 -2.36 -4.58 2.51
C GLY A 203 -3.59 -5.40 2.88
N ILE A 204 -3.63 -5.79 4.14
CA ILE A 204 -4.77 -6.49 4.75
C ILE A 204 -5.26 -5.63 5.92
N ALA A 205 -6.57 -5.49 6.06
CA ALA A 205 -7.19 -4.94 7.26
C ALA A 205 -8.23 -5.91 7.82
N ARG A 206 -8.40 -5.86 9.15
CA ARG A 206 -9.48 -6.56 9.83
C ARG A 206 -10.64 -5.58 10.05
N THR A 207 -11.79 -5.89 9.49
CA THR A 207 -13.00 -5.08 9.62
C THR A 207 -13.61 -5.19 11.03
N ALA A 208 -14.56 -4.34 11.36
CA ALA A 208 -15.22 -4.33 12.66
C ALA A 208 -15.92 -5.67 12.96
N SER A 209 -16.47 -6.34 11.95
CA SER A 209 -17.05 -7.69 12.08
C SER A 209 -16.03 -8.81 12.27
N GLY A 210 -14.73 -8.52 12.12
CA GLY A 210 -13.65 -9.51 12.24
C GLY A 210 -13.24 -10.14 10.91
N ARG A 211 -13.93 -9.88 9.81
CA ARG A 211 -13.56 -10.31 8.47
C ARG A 211 -12.26 -9.62 8.02
N LEU A 212 -11.41 -10.33 7.30
CA LEU A 212 -10.25 -9.70 6.66
C LEU A 212 -10.61 -9.21 5.26
N LEU A 213 -10.12 -8.03 4.93
CA LEU A 213 -10.18 -7.44 3.61
C LEU A 213 -8.75 -7.27 3.09
N ALA A 214 -8.39 -8.06 2.08
CA ALA A 214 -7.15 -7.85 1.34
C ALA A 214 -7.39 -6.84 0.22
N VAL A 215 -6.50 -5.88 0.10
CA VAL A 215 -6.42 -4.92 -1.00
C VAL A 215 -5.19 -5.27 -1.82
N VAL A 216 -5.37 -5.47 -3.11
CA VAL A 216 -4.37 -6.08 -3.97
C VAL A 216 -4.13 -5.22 -5.21
N ARG A 217 -2.89 -4.94 -5.53
CA ARG A 217 -2.51 -4.44 -6.84
C ARG A 217 -2.54 -5.61 -7.83
N HIS A 218 -3.58 -5.62 -8.67
CA HIS A 218 -3.76 -6.66 -9.69
C HIS A 218 -3.18 -6.19 -11.02
N GLN A 219 -2.25 -6.94 -11.58
CA GLN A 219 -1.58 -6.62 -12.82
C GLN A 219 -1.48 -7.86 -13.70
N ARG A 220 -2.05 -7.81 -14.90
CA ARG A 220 -2.03 -8.93 -15.82
C ARG A 220 -1.88 -8.50 -17.29
N PRO A 221 -1.41 -9.39 -18.17
CA PRO A 221 -1.49 -9.17 -19.60
C PRO A 221 -2.94 -9.17 -20.09
N VAL A 222 -3.14 -8.85 -21.35
CA VAL A 222 -4.40 -9.08 -22.04
C VAL A 222 -4.68 -10.59 -22.12
N LEU A 223 -5.89 -10.95 -21.78
CA LEU A 223 -6.36 -12.35 -21.89
C LEU A 223 -7.22 -12.51 -23.16
N PRO A 224 -7.29 -13.73 -23.74
CA PRO A 224 -8.15 -13.99 -24.89
C PRO A 224 -9.64 -13.70 -24.66
N THR A 225 -10.07 -13.68 -23.41
CA THR A 225 -11.45 -13.39 -22.99
C THR A 225 -11.73 -11.93 -22.75
N ASP A 226 -10.72 -11.07 -22.83
CA ASP A 226 -10.91 -9.63 -22.60
C ASP A 226 -11.69 -8.98 -23.74
N PRO A 227 -12.48 -7.95 -23.44
CA PRO A 227 -13.18 -7.19 -24.47
C PRO A 227 -12.21 -6.57 -25.49
N PRO A 228 -12.58 -6.50 -26.76
CA PRO A 228 -11.82 -5.72 -27.74
C PRO A 228 -11.63 -4.28 -27.26
N GLY A 229 -10.45 -3.72 -27.50
CA GLY A 229 -10.14 -2.35 -27.11
C GLY A 229 -9.71 -2.15 -25.67
N LEU A 230 -9.63 -3.23 -24.85
CA LEU A 230 -9.18 -3.11 -23.44
C LEU A 230 -7.85 -2.38 -23.31
N ILE A 231 -6.89 -2.64 -24.20
CA ILE A 231 -5.59 -1.95 -24.22
C ILE A 231 -5.78 -0.44 -24.42
N GLU A 232 -6.65 -0.05 -25.34
CA GLU A 232 -6.90 1.37 -25.64
C GLU A 232 -7.55 2.08 -24.46
N ILE A 233 -8.49 1.42 -23.77
CA ILE A 233 -9.20 1.99 -22.64
C ILE A 233 -8.28 2.07 -21.42
N THR A 234 -7.59 0.98 -21.07
CA THR A 234 -6.89 0.85 -19.78
C THR A 234 -5.46 1.38 -19.83
N ALA A 235 -4.83 1.41 -21.01
CA ALA A 235 -3.42 1.78 -21.18
C ALA A 235 -3.19 3.06 -22.00
N ARG A 236 -4.26 3.74 -22.46
CA ARG A 236 -4.14 4.94 -23.28
C ARG A 236 -3.22 5.98 -22.64
N HIS A 237 -3.50 6.38 -21.42
CA HIS A 237 -2.73 7.39 -20.71
C HIS A 237 -1.27 6.99 -20.48
N PHE A 238 -1.02 5.71 -20.20
CA PHE A 238 0.35 5.23 -20.09
C PHE A 238 1.08 5.34 -21.44
N LYS A 239 0.44 4.97 -22.53
CA LYS A 239 1.00 5.08 -23.88
C LYS A 239 1.24 6.54 -24.27
N GLU A 240 0.31 7.43 -23.97
CA GLU A 240 0.45 8.87 -24.20
C GLU A 240 1.63 9.44 -23.41
N ALA A 241 1.79 9.06 -22.14
CA ALA A 241 2.86 9.56 -21.28
C ALA A 241 4.24 8.97 -21.63
N THR A 242 4.32 7.73 -22.09
CA THR A 242 5.58 6.98 -22.22
C THR A 242 5.93 6.55 -23.64
N GLY A 243 4.99 6.66 -24.59
CA GLY A 243 5.13 6.16 -25.95
C GLY A 243 5.10 4.64 -26.10
N LYS A 244 4.90 3.90 -25.01
CA LYS A 244 4.94 2.43 -24.95
C LYS A 244 3.72 1.86 -24.26
N LEU A 245 3.35 0.64 -24.63
CA LEU A 245 2.38 -0.12 -23.87
C LEU A 245 3.09 -0.83 -22.69
N PRO A 246 2.48 -0.84 -21.50
CA PRO A 246 3.05 -1.62 -20.41
C PRO A 246 2.92 -3.12 -20.72
N PRO A 247 3.87 -3.94 -20.28
CA PRO A 247 3.81 -5.40 -20.47
C PRO A 247 2.57 -6.04 -19.81
N ARG A 248 2.05 -5.43 -18.74
CA ARG A 248 0.79 -5.79 -18.09
C ARG A 248 -0.16 -4.60 -18.16
N VAL A 249 -1.05 -4.65 -19.13
CA VAL A 249 -1.93 -3.55 -19.47
C VAL A 249 -3.13 -3.40 -18.55
N TYR A 250 -3.56 -4.50 -17.91
CA TYR A 250 -4.65 -4.45 -16.95
C TYR A 250 -4.08 -4.26 -15.53
N LYS A 251 -4.21 -3.06 -15.00
CA LYS A 251 -3.57 -2.66 -13.74
C LYS A 251 -4.52 -1.83 -12.90
N HIS A 252 -5.04 -2.46 -11.82
CA HIS A 252 -6.05 -1.88 -10.93
C HIS A 252 -5.90 -2.36 -9.51
N VAL A 253 -6.62 -1.74 -8.58
CA VAL A 253 -6.81 -2.23 -7.23
C VAL A 253 -7.99 -3.20 -7.19
N PHE A 254 -7.76 -4.38 -6.60
CA PHE A 254 -8.75 -5.41 -6.35
C PHE A 254 -8.88 -5.70 -4.86
N LEU A 255 -9.96 -6.36 -4.50
CA LEU A 255 -10.29 -6.74 -3.13
C LEU A 255 -10.51 -8.25 -3.06
N ALA A 256 -10.17 -8.84 -1.94
CA ALA A 256 -10.55 -10.21 -1.58
C ALA A 256 -10.93 -10.28 -0.10
N ASP A 257 -11.85 -11.16 0.25
CA ASP A 257 -12.35 -11.34 1.60
C ASP A 257 -11.88 -12.66 2.19
N SER A 258 -11.63 -12.69 3.51
CA SER A 258 -11.43 -13.92 4.28
C SER A 258 -12.23 -13.85 5.58
N GLU A 259 -12.91 -14.96 5.93
CA GLU A 259 -13.68 -15.12 7.17
C GLU A 259 -13.01 -16.08 8.16
N ASP A 260 -11.87 -16.64 7.79
CA ASP A 260 -11.13 -17.65 8.53
C ASP A 260 -9.68 -17.24 8.82
N ASN A 261 -9.49 -15.95 9.12
CA ASN A 261 -8.19 -15.35 9.43
C ASN A 261 -7.15 -15.55 8.30
N GLY A 262 -7.59 -15.45 7.03
CA GLY A 262 -6.71 -15.52 5.88
C GLY A 262 -6.35 -16.94 5.41
N ARG A 263 -6.98 -17.98 5.94
CA ARG A 263 -6.74 -19.37 5.51
C ARG A 263 -7.38 -19.68 4.15
N THR A 264 -8.50 -19.01 3.85
CA THR A 264 -9.11 -19.03 2.51
C THR A 264 -9.56 -17.61 2.11
N TRP A 265 -9.54 -17.35 0.80
CA TRP A 265 -9.90 -16.07 0.22
C TRP A 265 -10.99 -16.23 -0.83
N LYS A 266 -11.96 -15.31 -0.80
CA LYS A 266 -13.15 -15.33 -1.68
C LYS A 266 -13.53 -13.92 -2.13
N ASN A 267 -14.55 -13.81 -2.98
CA ASN A 267 -15.11 -12.55 -3.45
C ASN A 267 -14.06 -11.63 -4.08
N PHE A 268 -13.19 -12.20 -4.92
CA PHE A 268 -12.20 -11.41 -5.64
C PHE A 268 -12.91 -10.47 -6.60
N ARG A 269 -12.76 -9.15 -6.40
CA ARG A 269 -13.50 -8.11 -7.12
C ARG A 269 -12.66 -6.86 -7.35
N GLN A 270 -12.93 -6.19 -8.45
CA GLN A 270 -12.27 -4.93 -8.80
C GLN A 270 -12.82 -3.77 -7.96
N LEU A 271 -11.92 -2.91 -7.48
CA LEU A 271 -12.25 -1.66 -6.80
C LEU A 271 -12.09 -0.46 -7.73
N THR A 272 -10.92 -0.28 -8.34
CA THR A 272 -10.65 0.88 -9.20
C THR A 272 -10.85 0.52 -10.67
N THR A 273 -11.30 1.47 -11.47
CA THR A 273 -11.61 1.27 -12.89
C THR A 273 -10.69 2.05 -13.84
N VAL A 274 -9.89 2.97 -13.30
CA VAL A 274 -8.93 3.75 -14.08
C VAL A 274 -7.58 3.08 -14.07
N PHE A 275 -7.00 2.90 -15.25
CA PHE A 275 -5.66 2.33 -15.39
C PHE A 275 -4.61 3.14 -14.61
N GLY A 276 -3.74 2.42 -13.89
CA GLY A 276 -2.68 3.04 -13.09
C GLY A 276 -3.10 3.46 -11.69
N GLN A 277 -4.36 3.27 -11.32
CA GLN A 277 -4.78 3.28 -9.92
C GLN A 277 -4.39 1.95 -9.30
N CYS A 278 -3.32 1.95 -8.55
CA CYS A 278 -2.72 0.73 -8.01
C CYS A 278 -2.06 1.01 -6.65
N TYR A 279 -1.48 -0.01 -6.04
CA TYR A 279 -0.90 0.03 -4.70
C TYR A 279 -1.91 0.56 -3.66
N GLY A 280 -2.99 -0.21 -3.46
CA GLY A 280 -3.99 0.11 -2.44
C GLY A 280 -3.59 -0.39 -1.06
N PHE A 281 -3.86 0.41 -0.02
CA PHE A 281 -3.65 0.01 1.37
C PHE A 281 -4.91 0.32 2.20
N PRO A 282 -5.50 -0.69 2.89
CA PRO A 282 -6.74 -0.50 3.63
C PRO A 282 -6.52 0.03 5.05
N ALA A 283 -7.45 0.85 5.51
CA ALA A 283 -7.62 1.24 6.89
C ALA A 283 -9.09 0.99 7.29
N ALA A 284 -9.31 0.11 8.26
CA ALA A 284 -10.64 -0.24 8.75
C ALA A 284 -10.89 0.39 10.12
N LEU A 285 -11.91 1.24 10.23
CA LEU A 285 -12.29 1.94 11.44
C LEU A 285 -13.26 1.10 12.28
N ALA A 286 -13.39 1.45 13.54
CA ALA A 286 -14.24 0.72 14.49
C ALA A 286 -15.75 0.83 14.18
N ASP A 287 -16.16 1.88 13.47
CA ASP A 287 -17.55 2.10 13.05
C ASP A 287 -17.97 1.34 11.78
N GLY A 288 -17.07 0.51 11.23
CA GLY A 288 -17.30 -0.23 10.00
C GLY A 288 -16.87 0.53 8.72
N THR A 289 -16.42 1.77 8.85
CA THR A 289 -15.86 2.51 7.72
C THR A 289 -14.53 1.87 7.30
N VAL A 290 -14.35 1.72 5.99
CA VAL A 290 -13.07 1.29 5.38
C VAL A 290 -12.64 2.34 4.39
N ALA A 291 -11.40 2.81 4.53
CA ALA A 291 -10.73 3.62 3.55
C ALA A 291 -9.67 2.78 2.82
N VAL A 292 -9.61 2.89 1.51
CA VAL A 292 -8.50 2.32 0.72
C VAL A 292 -7.73 3.47 0.10
N ALA A 293 -6.57 3.77 0.67
CA ALA A 293 -5.63 4.72 0.09
C ALA A 293 -4.88 4.04 -1.06
N HIS A 294 -4.77 4.71 -2.22
CA HIS A 294 -4.09 4.18 -3.40
C HIS A 294 -3.41 5.30 -4.18
N ASP A 295 -2.43 4.93 -5.00
CA ASP A 295 -1.79 5.88 -5.91
C ASP A 295 -2.52 5.95 -7.26
N THR A 296 -2.32 7.05 -7.97
CA THR A 296 -2.76 7.24 -9.35
C THR A 296 -1.59 7.76 -10.17
N ARG A 297 -1.07 6.94 -11.09
CA ARG A 297 0.16 7.24 -11.85
C ARG A 297 -0.11 7.65 -13.28
N TYR A 298 -1.05 7.00 -13.93
CA TYR A 298 -1.22 7.08 -15.39
C TYR A 298 -2.66 7.39 -15.79
N GLY A 299 -3.53 7.59 -14.83
CA GLY A 299 -4.95 7.85 -15.07
C GLY A 299 -5.20 9.27 -15.57
N PRO A 300 -6.44 9.54 -16.01
CA PRO A 300 -6.85 10.90 -16.26
C PRO A 300 -6.75 11.75 -14.99
N GLY A 301 -6.49 13.04 -15.17
CA GLY A 301 -6.30 13.96 -14.08
C GLY A 301 -4.88 13.95 -13.49
N VAL A 302 -4.68 14.77 -12.46
CA VAL A 302 -3.36 15.02 -11.88
C VAL A 302 -2.93 13.82 -11.03
N PRO A 303 -1.68 13.32 -11.18
CA PRO A 303 -1.15 12.26 -10.32
C PRO A 303 -1.24 12.61 -8.85
N SER A 304 -1.76 11.69 -8.04
CA SER A 304 -2.00 11.94 -6.62
C SER A 304 -2.19 10.63 -5.86
N GLY A 305 -1.95 10.67 -4.56
CA GLY A 305 -2.49 9.69 -3.63
C GLY A 305 -3.95 10.00 -3.34
N ARG A 306 -4.79 8.99 -3.45
CA ARG A 306 -6.25 9.09 -3.29
C ARG A 306 -6.74 8.07 -2.28
N ALA A 307 -7.95 8.27 -1.76
CA ALA A 307 -8.63 7.23 -0.99
C ALA A 307 -10.09 7.11 -1.41
N MET A 308 -10.57 5.88 -1.47
CA MET A 308 -11.98 5.53 -1.63
C MET A 308 -12.55 5.07 -0.29
N ILE A 309 -13.83 5.32 -0.06
CA ILE A 309 -14.51 5.04 1.21
C ILE A 309 -15.65 4.06 1.02
N SER A 310 -15.71 3.10 1.93
CA SER A 310 -16.87 2.24 2.17
C SER A 310 -17.40 2.50 3.58
N ARG A 311 -18.72 2.48 3.76
CA ARG A 311 -19.38 2.63 5.07
C ARG A 311 -19.96 1.32 5.60
N ASP A 312 -19.71 0.22 4.90
CA ASP A 312 -20.27 -1.11 5.16
C ASP A 312 -19.18 -2.20 5.10
N GLU A 313 -18.00 -1.88 5.63
CA GLU A 313 -16.86 -2.78 5.72
C GLU A 313 -16.31 -3.24 4.35
N GLY A 314 -16.38 -2.40 3.32
CA GLY A 314 -15.85 -2.71 1.98
C GLY A 314 -16.78 -3.55 1.11
N ARG A 315 -18.09 -3.64 1.45
CA ARG A 315 -19.09 -4.31 0.61
C ARG A 315 -19.54 -3.43 -0.54
N THR A 316 -19.84 -2.15 -0.24
CA THR A 316 -20.13 -1.14 -1.26
C THR A 316 -19.22 0.07 -1.09
N TRP A 317 -19.02 0.84 -2.15
CA TRP A 317 -18.11 1.97 -2.17
C TRP A 317 -18.88 3.24 -2.51
N GLN A 318 -18.55 4.31 -1.79
CA GLN A 318 -19.22 5.59 -1.97
C GLN A 318 -18.72 6.28 -3.24
N ASP A 319 -19.60 7.09 -3.84
CA ASP A 319 -19.24 7.98 -4.96
C ASP A 319 -18.55 9.24 -4.41
N GLU A 320 -17.39 9.02 -3.81
CA GLU A 320 -16.54 10.06 -3.24
C GLU A 320 -15.06 9.67 -3.33
N VAL A 321 -14.19 10.66 -3.45
CA VAL A 321 -12.72 10.49 -3.48
C VAL A 321 -12.06 11.52 -2.57
N TYR A 322 -11.13 11.06 -1.76
CA TYR A 322 -10.22 11.92 -1.01
C TYR A 322 -8.89 12.01 -1.73
N TYR A 323 -8.38 13.22 -1.92
CA TYR A 323 -7.03 13.47 -2.40
C TYR A 323 -6.16 13.75 -1.18
N LEU A 324 -5.19 12.88 -0.93
CA LEU A 324 -4.40 12.86 0.31
C LEU A 324 -3.08 13.60 0.15
N TYR A 325 -2.39 13.38 -0.96
CA TYR A 325 -1.10 13.99 -1.26
C TYR A 325 -0.90 14.14 -2.76
N TYR A 326 -0.03 15.06 -3.11
CA TYR A 326 0.45 15.28 -4.47
C TYR A 326 1.90 14.83 -4.57
N GLY A 327 2.22 14.15 -5.66
CA GLY A 327 3.58 13.80 -6.01
C GLY A 327 3.78 14.10 -7.49
N GLU A 328 4.69 15.01 -7.80
CA GLU A 328 5.02 15.36 -9.17
C GLU A 328 5.52 14.12 -9.92
N GLY A 329 4.85 13.78 -11.01
CA GLY A 329 5.24 12.66 -11.87
C GLY A 329 4.96 11.26 -11.36
N GLY A 330 4.12 11.10 -10.41
CA GLY A 330 3.67 9.82 -9.86
C GLY A 330 3.80 9.80 -8.35
N SER A 331 2.76 9.36 -7.72
CA SER A 331 2.74 9.24 -6.27
C SER A 331 3.69 8.13 -5.81
N GLY A 332 4.29 8.34 -4.67
CA GLY A 332 4.98 7.29 -3.93
C GLY A 332 3.99 6.25 -3.39
N TYR A 333 4.54 5.22 -2.80
CA TYR A 333 3.73 4.25 -2.06
C TYR A 333 3.19 4.88 -0.78
N ASN A 334 2.08 4.35 -0.32
CA ASN A 334 1.49 4.75 0.95
C ASN A 334 1.15 3.52 1.78
N GLN A 335 1.10 3.69 3.09
CA GLN A 335 0.50 2.72 3.99
C GLN A 335 -0.29 3.48 5.05
N SER A 336 -1.35 2.86 5.53
CA SER A 336 -2.25 3.46 6.49
C SER A 336 -2.42 2.58 7.73
N VAL A 337 -2.51 3.21 8.89
CA VAL A 337 -2.91 2.59 10.15
C VAL A 337 -4.06 3.38 10.78
N VAL A 338 -4.80 2.75 11.67
CA VAL A 338 -5.89 3.38 12.40
C VAL A 338 -5.45 3.67 13.82
N LEU A 339 -5.55 4.94 14.21
CA LEU A 339 -5.28 5.39 15.56
C LEU A 339 -6.60 5.47 16.35
N ASN A 340 -6.62 4.89 17.57
CA ASN A 340 -7.79 4.95 18.47
C ASN A 340 -9.11 4.52 17.81
N GLY A 341 -9.04 3.62 16.83
CA GLY A 341 -10.21 3.10 16.11
C GLY A 341 -10.95 4.09 15.20
N ARG A 342 -10.49 5.33 15.09
CA ARG A 342 -11.23 6.41 14.39
C ARG A 342 -10.40 7.24 13.44
N THR A 343 -9.16 7.57 13.78
CA THR A 343 -8.28 8.43 12.99
C THR A 343 -7.45 7.58 12.03
N ILE A 344 -7.43 7.94 10.78
CA ILE A 344 -6.53 7.31 9.80
C ILE A 344 -5.22 8.11 9.81
N LEU A 345 -4.11 7.40 9.95
CA LEU A 345 -2.78 7.92 9.70
C LEU A 345 -2.26 7.27 8.41
N THR A 346 -2.15 8.05 7.37
CA THR A 346 -1.55 7.63 6.10
C THR A 346 -0.13 8.14 6.03
N ILE A 347 0.83 7.23 5.87
CA ILE A 347 2.22 7.56 5.60
C ILE A 347 2.43 7.46 4.10
N ALA A 348 2.87 8.54 3.49
CA ALA A 348 3.01 8.64 2.03
C ALA A 348 4.40 9.13 1.65
N GLY A 349 5.02 8.43 0.71
CA GLY A 349 6.23 8.89 0.06
C GLY A 349 5.89 9.77 -1.14
N THR A 350 6.43 10.96 -1.18
CA THR A 350 6.31 11.89 -2.31
C THR A 350 7.67 12.14 -2.93
N THR A 351 7.72 12.38 -4.22
CA THR A 351 8.97 12.61 -4.94
C THR A 351 8.72 13.46 -6.18
N ASP A 352 9.74 14.24 -6.56
CA ASP A 352 9.81 14.93 -7.86
C ASP A 352 10.05 13.97 -9.03
N TYR A 353 9.90 12.69 -8.81
CA TYR A 353 10.12 11.64 -9.78
C TYR A 353 9.11 11.72 -10.94
N LEU A 354 9.61 11.84 -12.15
CA LEU A 354 8.82 11.78 -13.39
C LEU A 354 8.89 10.36 -13.97
N PRO A 355 7.80 9.56 -13.92
CA PRO A 355 7.83 8.14 -14.27
C PRO A 355 8.34 7.83 -15.67
N ALA A 356 8.15 8.76 -16.60
CA ALA A 356 8.51 8.56 -18.01
C ALA A 356 10.00 8.77 -18.31
N ARG A 357 10.78 9.33 -17.41
CA ARG A 357 12.13 9.82 -17.71
C ARG A 357 13.20 9.53 -16.69
N GLN A 358 12.84 9.02 -15.50
CA GLN A 358 13.81 8.76 -14.44
C GLN A 358 13.75 7.31 -13.99
N THR A 359 14.89 6.75 -13.61
CA THR A 359 14.96 5.44 -12.98
C THR A 359 14.66 5.56 -11.49
N TRP A 360 14.32 4.43 -10.87
CA TRP A 360 14.10 4.37 -9.43
C TRP A 360 15.30 4.84 -8.61
N GLU A 361 16.50 4.56 -9.12
CA GLU A 361 17.77 4.99 -8.50
C GLU A 361 17.87 6.52 -8.45
N ALA A 362 17.34 7.22 -9.44
CA ALA A 362 17.32 8.68 -9.45
C ALA A 362 16.36 9.29 -8.41
N ALA A 363 15.42 8.52 -7.87
CA ALA A 363 14.52 8.96 -6.81
C ALA A 363 15.13 8.81 -5.41
N ILE A 364 16.23 8.08 -5.26
CA ILE A 364 16.88 7.85 -3.96
C ILE A 364 17.34 9.19 -3.34
N GLY A 365 16.95 9.40 -2.07
CA GLY A 365 17.25 10.62 -1.32
C GLY A 365 16.50 11.87 -1.77
N ARG A 366 15.59 11.76 -2.75
CA ARG A 366 14.78 12.87 -3.28
C ARG A 366 13.32 12.80 -2.90
N CYS A 367 12.95 11.87 -2.03
CA CYS A 367 11.58 11.76 -1.54
C CYS A 367 11.44 12.33 -0.13
N ASP A 368 10.30 12.91 0.12
CA ASP A 368 9.83 13.27 1.46
C ASP A 368 8.78 12.26 1.90
N ILE A 369 8.81 11.89 3.17
CA ILE A 369 7.81 11.04 3.78
C ILE A 369 6.92 11.91 4.66
N THR A 370 5.63 11.90 4.39
CA THR A 370 4.63 12.70 5.10
C THR A 370 3.69 11.78 5.86
N ALA A 371 3.48 12.08 7.14
CA ALA A 371 2.40 11.53 7.95
C ALA A 371 1.17 12.44 7.80
N ILE A 372 0.05 11.88 7.39
CA ILE A 372 -1.22 12.58 7.15
C ILE A 372 -2.25 11.98 8.09
N ARG A 373 -2.67 12.74 9.11
CA ARG A 373 -3.78 12.35 10.00
C ARG A 373 -5.07 12.95 9.51
N TRP A 374 -6.04 12.12 9.26
CA TRP A 374 -7.31 12.56 8.69
C TRP A 374 -8.48 11.67 9.10
N HIS A 375 -9.69 12.15 8.86
CA HIS A 375 -10.94 11.43 9.02
C HIS A 375 -11.77 11.56 7.74
N PRO A 376 -12.46 10.51 7.31
CA PRO A 376 -13.52 10.67 6.32
C PRO A 376 -14.58 11.64 6.83
N ALA A 377 -15.09 12.51 5.96
CA ALA A 377 -16.20 13.39 6.28
C ALA A 377 -17.43 12.57 6.71
N ALA A 378 -18.28 13.13 7.55
CA ALA A 378 -19.56 12.52 7.88
C ALA A 378 -20.39 12.36 6.61
N SER A 379 -21.12 11.25 6.52
CA SER A 379 -22.02 10.92 5.38
C SER A 379 -23.23 11.86 5.30
#